data_850a352b9933ebda5a3ac236d820bb6f
#
_entry.id   850a352b9933ebda5a3ac236d820bb6f
#
_cell.length_a   1.000
_cell.length_b   1.000
_cell.length_c   1.000
_cell.angle_alpha   90.00
_cell.angle_beta   90.00
_cell.angle_gamma   90.00
#
_symmetry.space_group_name_H-M   'P 1'
#
loop_
_entity.id
_entity.type
_entity.pdbx_description
1 polymer ?
#
loop_
_entity_poly.entity_id
_entity_poly.type
_entity_poly.pdbx_seq_one_letter_code
_entity_poly.pdbx_strand_id
1 'polypeptide(L)'
;MHRLLVTSVALGIATPASADDSAKLPGVWKMTSWTRHEIATGKDGKSFGEHPGGYLIYTKGGYFMWTGFKDQRPRPAAAEPTDTERAALFKTMYAYNGTYKVEGDKIVDSVDGAWNEGWVGTKFIIDKYEVSDKTLTMVSAPFKASMDGAEIAVTTTYERVE
;
A
#
# COMPACT_ATOMS: atom_id res chain seq x y z
N MET A 1 3.84 31.20 42.58
CA MET A 1 2.61 30.75 41.91
C MET A 1 3.01 30.32 40.48
N HIS A 2 3.24 29.00 40.27
CA HIS A 2 3.56 28.45 38.97
C HIS A 2 2.29 27.86 38.36
N ARG A 3 1.82 28.41 37.25
CA ARG A 3 0.72 27.85 36.47
C ARG A 3 1.27 26.75 35.53
N LEU A 4 0.90 25.51 35.79
CA LEU A 4 1.10 24.42 34.83
C LEU A 4 0.10 24.62 33.68
N LEU A 5 0.61 24.78 32.46
CA LEU A 5 -0.16 24.63 31.24
C LEU A 5 -0.28 23.13 30.93
N VAL A 6 -1.47 22.59 31.03
CA VAL A 6 -1.80 21.24 30.55
C VAL A 6 -2.17 21.37 29.08
N THR A 7 -1.27 20.91 28.20
CA THR A 7 -1.55 20.80 26.76
C THR A 7 -2.29 19.49 26.52
N SER A 8 -3.58 19.56 26.29
CA SER A 8 -4.38 18.40 25.87
C SER A 8 -4.09 18.06 24.42
N VAL A 9 -3.44 16.91 24.18
CA VAL A 9 -3.32 16.30 22.85
C VAL A 9 -4.67 15.68 22.52
N ALA A 10 -5.38 16.26 21.57
CA ALA A 10 -6.59 15.67 21.02
C ALA A 10 -6.21 14.47 20.14
N LEU A 11 -6.48 13.26 20.64
CA LEU A 11 -6.40 12.04 19.84
C LEU A 11 -7.57 12.10 18.83
N GLY A 12 -7.27 12.34 17.56
CA GLY A 12 -8.26 12.27 16.49
C GLY A 12 -8.80 10.85 16.39
N ILE A 13 -10.07 10.67 16.75
CA ILE A 13 -10.78 9.40 16.53
C ILE A 13 -11.04 9.32 15.03
N ALA A 14 -10.30 8.46 14.32
CA ALA A 14 -10.58 8.12 12.93
C ALA A 14 -11.96 7.44 12.87
N THR A 15 -12.91 8.07 12.20
CA THR A 15 -14.21 7.45 11.92
C THR A 15 -14.03 6.37 10.86
N PRO A 16 -14.58 5.16 11.03
CA PRO A 16 -14.52 4.14 10.00
C PRO A 16 -15.21 4.62 8.71
N ALA A 17 -14.64 4.24 7.56
CA ALA A 17 -15.23 4.54 6.26
C ALA A 17 -16.66 4.01 6.18
N SER A 18 -17.58 4.81 5.65
CA SER A 18 -18.97 4.39 5.43
C SER A 18 -19.12 3.79 4.02
N ALA A 19 -20.22 3.04 3.77
CA ALA A 19 -20.52 2.48 2.44
C ALA A 19 -20.62 3.57 1.35
N ASP A 20 -20.90 4.82 1.74
CA ASP A 20 -20.95 5.99 0.85
C ASP A 20 -19.54 6.41 0.37
N ASP A 21 -18.51 6.17 1.17
CA ASP A 21 -17.13 6.51 0.81
C ASP A 21 -16.53 5.54 -0.21
N SER A 22 -17.01 4.31 -0.32
CA SER A 22 -16.54 3.33 -1.30
C SER A 22 -16.76 3.77 -2.76
N ALA A 23 -17.78 4.61 -3.01
CA ALA A 23 -18.03 5.21 -4.32
C ALA A 23 -16.89 6.13 -4.79
N LYS A 24 -16.02 6.58 -3.88
CA LYS A 24 -14.85 7.42 -4.17
C LYS A 24 -13.60 6.60 -4.50
N LEU A 25 -13.60 5.28 -4.28
CA LEU A 25 -12.43 4.43 -4.58
C LEU A 25 -12.02 4.42 -6.06
N PRO A 26 -12.95 4.31 -7.03
CA PRO A 26 -12.57 4.32 -8.43
C PRO A 26 -11.81 5.58 -8.83
N GLY A 27 -10.66 5.40 -9.49
CA GLY A 27 -9.77 6.47 -9.90
C GLY A 27 -8.32 6.01 -10.01
N VAL A 28 -7.44 6.95 -10.31
CA VAL A 28 -5.99 6.77 -10.37
C VAL A 28 -5.35 7.44 -9.15
N TRP A 29 -4.61 6.66 -8.39
CA TRP A 29 -4.01 7.04 -7.13
C TRP A 29 -2.49 6.90 -7.22
N LYS A 30 -1.77 8.00 -7.00
CA LYS A 30 -0.30 8.01 -6.95
C LYS A 30 0.16 7.77 -5.52
N MET A 31 1.02 6.78 -5.32
CA MET A 31 1.58 6.47 -4.01
C MET A 31 2.45 7.62 -3.48
N THR A 32 2.25 7.98 -2.21
CA THR A 32 3.03 9.00 -1.50
C THR A 32 3.81 8.42 -0.33
N SER A 33 3.32 7.32 0.28
CA SER A 33 4.09 6.62 1.32
C SER A 33 3.77 5.14 1.37
N TRP A 34 4.71 4.37 1.91
CA TRP A 34 4.55 2.97 2.26
C TRP A 34 5.29 2.66 3.55
N THR A 35 4.54 2.39 4.62
CA THR A 35 5.05 2.06 5.94
C THR A 35 4.76 0.60 6.24
N ARG A 36 5.80 -0.17 6.55
CA ARG A 36 5.73 -1.53 7.05
C ARG A 36 5.64 -1.48 8.58
N HIS A 37 4.67 -2.17 9.13
CA HIS A 37 4.54 -2.43 10.56
C HIS A 37 4.83 -3.91 10.83
N GLU A 38 5.85 -4.20 11.63
CA GLU A 38 6.24 -5.56 11.99
C GLU A 38 5.46 -6.02 13.22
N ILE A 39 4.62 -7.05 13.06
CA ILE A 39 3.67 -7.48 14.10
C ILE A 39 4.40 -7.97 15.37
N ALA A 40 5.47 -8.75 15.19
CA ALA A 40 6.20 -9.35 16.31
C ALA A 40 6.92 -8.33 17.21
N THR A 41 7.41 -7.22 16.64
CA THR A 41 8.24 -6.23 17.34
C THR A 41 7.55 -4.91 17.59
N GLY A 42 6.43 -4.65 16.91
CA GLY A 42 5.73 -3.37 16.91
C GLY A 42 6.52 -2.23 16.24
N LYS A 43 7.56 -2.55 15.45
CA LYS A 43 8.39 -1.55 14.78
C LYS A 43 7.82 -1.15 13.44
N ASP A 44 7.83 0.15 13.18
CA ASP A 44 7.56 0.71 11.88
C ASP A 44 8.85 0.90 11.09
N GLY A 45 8.75 0.75 9.76
CA GLY A 45 9.86 0.94 8.85
C GLY A 45 9.41 1.36 7.46
N LYS A 46 10.21 2.19 6.81
CA LYS A 46 10.00 2.62 5.42
C LYS A 46 10.81 1.74 4.47
N SER A 47 10.44 0.46 4.35
CA SER A 47 11.18 -0.52 3.55
C SER A 47 11.25 -0.17 2.06
N PHE A 48 10.35 0.69 1.57
CA PHE A 48 10.36 1.24 0.20
C PHE A 48 10.99 2.64 0.09
N GLY A 49 11.61 3.14 1.18
CA GLY A 49 12.24 4.46 1.23
C GLY A 49 11.27 5.58 1.60
N GLU A 50 11.79 6.81 1.57
CA GLU A 50 11.03 8.00 1.95
C GLU A 50 10.03 8.45 0.87
N HIS A 51 10.37 8.21 -0.41
CA HIS A 51 9.61 8.64 -1.58
C HIS A 51 9.34 7.45 -2.52
N PRO A 52 8.54 6.43 -2.08
CA PRO A 52 8.20 5.31 -2.92
C PRO A 52 7.41 5.78 -4.15
N GLY A 53 7.64 5.14 -5.28
CA GLY A 53 6.87 5.37 -6.49
C GLY A 53 5.78 4.33 -6.68
N GLY A 54 4.84 4.62 -7.59
CA GLY A 54 3.82 3.66 -8.02
C GLY A 54 2.43 4.23 -8.09
N TYR A 55 1.52 3.40 -8.57
CA TYR A 55 0.13 3.75 -8.76
C TYR A 55 -0.78 2.61 -8.33
N LEU A 56 -1.94 3.00 -7.83
CA LEU A 56 -3.09 2.14 -7.66
C LEU A 56 -4.21 2.67 -8.56
N ILE A 57 -4.81 1.79 -9.33
CA ILE A 57 -5.97 2.10 -10.16
C ILE A 57 -7.09 1.19 -9.70
N TYR A 58 -8.21 1.78 -9.29
CA TYR A 58 -9.47 1.09 -9.10
C TYR A 58 -10.45 1.53 -10.18
N THR A 59 -11.12 0.60 -10.84
CA THR A 59 -12.15 0.90 -11.84
C THR A 59 -13.55 0.72 -11.27
N LYS A 60 -14.53 1.42 -11.82
CA LYS A 60 -15.95 1.22 -11.46
C LYS A 60 -16.44 -0.21 -11.78
N GLY A 61 -15.77 -0.90 -12.70
CA GLY A 61 -16.06 -2.29 -13.07
C GLY A 61 -15.53 -3.35 -12.12
N GLY A 62 -14.86 -2.95 -11.00
CA GLY A 62 -14.35 -3.88 -10.01
C GLY A 62 -12.97 -4.48 -10.36
N TYR A 63 -12.22 -3.85 -11.26
CA TYR A 63 -10.84 -4.23 -11.57
C TYR A 63 -9.86 -3.30 -10.88
N PHE A 64 -8.68 -3.84 -10.54
CA PHE A 64 -7.60 -3.02 -10.00
C PHE A 64 -6.27 -3.35 -10.66
N MET A 65 -5.35 -2.40 -10.61
CA MET A 65 -3.94 -2.56 -10.90
C MET A 65 -3.13 -1.79 -9.87
N TRP A 66 -2.15 -2.46 -9.28
CA TRP A 66 -1.25 -1.86 -8.31
C TRP A 66 0.20 -2.05 -8.72
N THR A 67 0.99 -0.98 -8.61
CA THR A 67 2.43 -1.01 -8.77
C THR A 67 3.08 -0.25 -7.63
N GLY A 68 4.20 -0.77 -7.11
CA GLY A 68 5.00 -0.11 -6.09
C GLY A 68 6.48 -0.25 -6.40
N PHE A 69 7.21 0.84 -6.28
CA PHE A 69 8.64 0.90 -6.56
C PHE A 69 9.36 1.51 -5.37
N LYS A 70 10.44 0.86 -4.93
CA LYS A 70 11.33 1.41 -3.92
C LYS A 70 11.93 2.74 -4.40
N ASP A 71 12.10 3.67 -3.47
CA ASP A 71 12.86 4.90 -3.70
C ASP A 71 14.30 4.60 -4.10
N GLN A 72 14.91 5.47 -4.91
CA GLN A 72 16.32 5.42 -5.31
C GLN A 72 16.75 4.07 -5.90
N ARG A 73 15.94 3.47 -6.74
CA ARG A 73 16.30 2.24 -7.45
C ARG A 73 17.53 2.47 -8.33
N PRO A 74 18.57 1.61 -8.24
CA PRO A 74 19.74 1.75 -9.09
C PRO A 74 19.36 1.55 -10.55
N ARG A 75 19.94 2.39 -11.44
CA ARG A 75 19.84 2.15 -12.88
C ARG A 75 20.88 1.12 -13.29
N PRO A 76 20.52 0.16 -14.16
CA PRO A 76 21.49 -0.73 -14.78
C PRO A 76 22.61 0.05 -15.48
N ALA A 77 23.81 -0.49 -15.47
CA ALA A 77 24.96 0.14 -16.09
C ALA A 77 24.88 0.17 -17.63
N ALA A 78 24.15 -0.78 -18.23
CA ALA A 78 23.92 -0.91 -19.65
C ALA A 78 22.43 -0.98 -19.98
N ALA A 79 22.08 -0.82 -21.26
CA ALA A 79 20.70 -0.96 -21.75
C ALA A 79 20.14 -2.36 -21.50
N GLU A 80 21.00 -3.37 -21.51
CA GLU A 80 20.67 -4.74 -21.14
C GLU A 80 21.23 -5.05 -19.75
N PRO A 81 20.36 -5.15 -18.72
CA PRO A 81 20.79 -5.48 -17.36
C PRO A 81 21.37 -6.88 -17.26
N THR A 82 22.39 -7.06 -16.43
CA THR A 82 22.86 -8.38 -16.00
C THR A 82 21.81 -9.11 -15.17
N ASP A 83 21.94 -10.43 -15.01
CA ASP A 83 21.01 -11.20 -14.19
C ASP A 83 21.04 -10.77 -12.71
N THR A 84 22.20 -10.36 -12.20
CA THR A 84 22.33 -9.81 -10.85
C THR A 84 21.54 -8.48 -10.71
N GLU A 85 21.63 -7.59 -11.69
CA GLU A 85 20.88 -6.34 -11.72
C GLU A 85 19.36 -6.60 -11.86
N ARG A 86 18.96 -7.54 -12.72
CA ARG A 86 17.55 -7.97 -12.85
C ARG A 86 17.01 -8.49 -11.52
N ALA A 87 17.76 -9.35 -10.83
CA ALA A 87 17.37 -9.87 -9.53
C ALA A 87 17.25 -8.76 -8.47
N ALA A 88 18.16 -7.79 -8.47
CA ALA A 88 18.10 -6.64 -7.58
C ALA A 88 16.89 -5.75 -7.89
N LEU A 89 16.60 -5.47 -9.15
CA LEU A 89 15.44 -4.69 -9.58
C LEU A 89 14.12 -5.39 -9.24
N PHE A 90 14.04 -6.70 -9.44
CA PHE A 90 12.87 -7.51 -9.08
C PHE A 90 12.52 -7.40 -7.60
N LYS A 91 13.52 -7.38 -6.70
CA LYS A 91 13.34 -7.26 -5.25
C LYS A 91 12.95 -5.85 -4.78
N THR A 92 12.95 -4.87 -5.67
CA THR A 92 12.67 -3.46 -5.34
C THR A 92 11.37 -2.96 -5.95
N MET A 93 10.53 -3.86 -6.41
CA MET A 93 9.20 -3.54 -6.94
C MET A 93 8.17 -4.59 -6.57
N TYR A 94 6.93 -4.21 -6.61
CA TYR A 94 5.76 -5.08 -6.66
C TYR A 94 4.86 -4.60 -7.79
N ALA A 95 4.22 -5.53 -8.48
CA ALA A 95 3.20 -5.25 -9.47
C ALA A 95 2.19 -6.40 -9.49
N TYR A 96 0.93 -6.10 -9.37
CA TYR A 96 -0.14 -7.09 -9.45
C TYR A 96 -1.46 -6.42 -9.84
N ASN A 97 -2.35 -7.22 -10.37
CA ASN A 97 -3.66 -6.78 -10.84
C ASN A 97 -4.69 -7.89 -10.65
N GLY A 98 -5.94 -7.52 -10.79
CA GLY A 98 -7.06 -8.45 -10.69
C GLY A 98 -8.38 -7.76 -10.49
N THR A 99 -9.24 -8.37 -9.68
CA THR A 99 -10.55 -7.82 -9.33
C THR A 99 -10.60 -7.43 -7.86
N TYR A 100 -11.38 -6.42 -7.52
CA TYR A 100 -11.61 -6.01 -6.13
C TYR A 100 -13.09 -5.99 -5.76
N LYS A 101 -13.36 -6.16 -4.48
CA LYS A 101 -14.68 -5.99 -3.88
C LYS A 101 -14.55 -5.23 -2.57
N VAL A 102 -15.54 -4.38 -2.29
CA VAL A 102 -15.70 -3.76 -0.98
C VAL A 102 -16.67 -4.62 -0.17
N GLU A 103 -16.22 -5.07 0.99
CA GLU A 103 -16.99 -5.93 1.91
C GLU A 103 -17.03 -5.23 3.28
N GLY A 104 -18.07 -4.42 3.50
CA GLY A 104 -18.15 -3.57 4.69
C GLY A 104 -17.11 -2.47 4.66
N ASP A 105 -16.23 -2.44 5.65
CA ASP A 105 -15.12 -1.51 5.81
C ASP A 105 -13.79 -2.02 5.21
N LYS A 106 -13.82 -3.15 4.52
CA LYS A 106 -12.66 -3.82 3.92
C LYS A 106 -12.69 -3.77 2.40
N ILE A 107 -11.50 -3.85 1.81
CA ILE A 107 -11.34 -4.14 0.38
C ILE A 107 -10.66 -5.49 0.25
N VAL A 108 -11.19 -6.34 -0.62
CA VAL A 108 -10.62 -7.65 -0.94
C VAL A 108 -10.17 -7.62 -2.39
N ASP A 109 -8.84 -7.59 -2.59
CA ASP A 109 -8.19 -7.66 -3.88
C ASP A 109 -7.90 -9.12 -4.23
N SER A 110 -8.49 -9.64 -5.31
CA SER A 110 -8.23 -10.99 -5.84
C SER A 110 -7.24 -10.88 -6.99
N VAL A 111 -6.09 -11.54 -6.86
CA VAL A 111 -4.95 -11.38 -7.78
C VAL A 111 -5.06 -12.34 -8.95
N ASP A 112 -5.15 -11.80 -10.17
CA ASP A 112 -5.20 -12.57 -11.43
C ASP A 112 -3.83 -12.61 -12.14
N GLY A 113 -2.98 -11.60 -11.91
CA GLY A 113 -1.63 -11.50 -12.44
C GLY A 113 -0.71 -10.75 -11.49
N ALA A 114 0.54 -11.18 -11.38
CA ALA A 114 1.52 -10.56 -10.51
C ALA A 114 2.94 -10.68 -11.07
N TRP A 115 3.82 -9.74 -10.68
CA TRP A 115 5.26 -9.83 -10.97
C TRP A 115 5.89 -11.09 -10.34
N ASN A 116 5.37 -11.55 -9.22
CA ASN A 116 5.72 -12.83 -8.59
C ASN A 116 4.58 -13.81 -8.78
N GLU A 117 4.77 -14.82 -9.60
CA GLU A 117 3.76 -15.81 -9.95
C GLU A 117 3.13 -16.49 -8.72
N GLY A 118 3.88 -16.61 -7.62
CA GLY A 118 3.37 -17.15 -6.36
C GLY A 118 2.23 -16.34 -5.72
N TRP A 119 1.92 -15.16 -6.22
CA TRP A 119 0.80 -14.34 -5.74
C TRP A 119 -0.49 -14.52 -6.55
N VAL A 120 -0.40 -15.10 -7.75
CA VAL A 120 -1.58 -15.38 -8.57
C VAL A 120 -2.51 -16.36 -7.85
N GLY A 121 -3.80 -16.04 -7.84
CA GLY A 121 -4.84 -16.80 -7.12
C GLY A 121 -4.93 -16.46 -5.62
N THR A 122 -4.08 -15.59 -5.08
CA THR A 122 -4.19 -15.15 -3.68
C THR A 122 -5.15 -13.96 -3.53
N LYS A 123 -5.45 -13.62 -2.28
CA LYS A 123 -6.22 -12.43 -1.92
C LYS A 123 -5.40 -11.54 -1.00
N PHE A 124 -5.34 -10.25 -1.30
CA PHE A 124 -4.87 -9.23 -0.38
C PHE A 124 -6.07 -8.55 0.27
N ILE A 125 -6.06 -8.47 1.59
CA ILE A 125 -7.13 -7.85 2.36
C ILE A 125 -6.63 -6.52 2.88
N ILE A 126 -7.33 -5.47 2.55
CA ILE A 126 -7.19 -4.15 3.14
C ILE A 126 -8.21 -4.09 4.27
N ASP A 127 -7.72 -4.15 5.52
CA ASP A 127 -8.56 -4.20 6.72
C ASP A 127 -9.26 -2.89 7.02
N LYS A 128 -8.61 -1.78 6.64
CA LYS A 128 -9.15 -0.42 6.80
C LYS A 128 -8.73 0.45 5.65
N TYR A 129 -9.61 1.34 5.23
CA TYR A 129 -9.28 2.40 4.29
C TYR A 129 -10.01 3.69 4.67
N GLU A 130 -9.39 4.79 4.33
CA GLU A 130 -9.97 6.13 4.43
C GLU A 130 -9.80 6.78 3.06
N VAL A 131 -10.90 7.20 2.46
CA VAL A 131 -10.90 7.80 1.12
C VAL A 131 -11.61 9.14 1.12
N SER A 132 -10.99 10.12 0.47
CA SER A 132 -11.56 11.43 0.19
C SER A 132 -11.50 11.70 -1.32
N ASP A 133 -11.91 12.88 -1.73
CA ASP A 133 -11.77 13.30 -3.12
C ASP A 133 -10.30 13.45 -3.56
N LYS A 134 -9.36 13.59 -2.61
CA LYS A 134 -7.94 13.86 -2.90
C LYS A 134 -6.97 12.81 -2.37
N THR A 135 -7.34 12.07 -1.34
CA THR A 135 -6.44 11.17 -0.63
C THR A 135 -7.06 9.81 -0.39
N LEU A 136 -6.23 8.78 -0.39
CA LEU A 136 -6.59 7.42 0.02
C LEU A 136 -5.51 6.89 0.95
N THR A 137 -5.91 6.42 2.13
CA THR A 137 -5.05 5.67 3.05
C THR A 137 -5.60 4.27 3.20
N MET A 138 -4.73 3.27 3.13
CA MET A 138 -5.09 1.86 3.25
C MET A 138 -4.18 1.18 4.27
N VAL A 139 -4.75 0.31 5.09
CA VAL A 139 -4.03 -0.56 6.02
C VAL A 139 -4.35 -2.00 5.68
N SER A 140 -3.34 -2.79 5.34
CA SER A 140 -3.54 -4.21 5.04
C SER A 140 -3.85 -5.02 6.29
N ALA A 141 -4.56 -6.14 6.13
CA ALA A 141 -4.51 -7.21 7.11
C ALA A 141 -3.06 -7.71 7.27
N PRO A 142 -2.69 -8.31 8.42
CA PRO A 142 -1.39 -8.95 8.58
C PRO A 142 -1.16 -10.05 7.54
N PHE A 143 0.05 -10.10 6.97
CA PHE A 143 0.48 -11.12 6.03
C PHE A 143 1.98 -11.40 6.15
N LYS A 144 2.43 -12.55 5.64
CA LYS A 144 3.85 -12.89 5.59
C LYS A 144 4.52 -12.19 4.40
N ALA A 145 5.51 -11.35 4.71
CA ALA A 145 6.29 -10.66 3.68
C ALA A 145 7.11 -11.66 2.85
N SER A 146 7.02 -11.57 1.52
CA SER A 146 7.73 -12.47 0.60
C SER A 146 9.25 -12.32 0.62
N MET A 147 9.78 -11.21 1.17
CA MET A 147 11.22 -10.92 1.17
C MET A 147 11.97 -11.55 2.35
N ASP A 148 11.35 -11.66 3.51
CA ASP A 148 11.99 -12.11 4.76
C ASP A 148 11.12 -13.04 5.61
N GLY A 149 9.86 -13.29 5.19
CA GLY A 149 8.91 -14.16 5.89
C GLY A 149 8.34 -13.59 7.19
N ALA A 150 8.68 -12.35 7.55
CA ALA A 150 8.12 -11.71 8.73
C ALA A 150 6.62 -11.44 8.58
N GLU A 151 5.86 -11.53 9.66
CA GLU A 151 4.46 -11.13 9.68
C GLU A 151 4.36 -9.62 9.83
N ILE A 152 3.73 -8.98 8.85
CA ILE A 152 3.65 -7.53 8.75
C ILE A 152 2.24 -7.08 8.38
N ALA A 153 1.91 -5.84 8.75
CA ALA A 153 0.88 -5.04 8.11
C ALA A 153 1.55 -3.89 7.35
N VAL A 154 0.87 -3.36 6.35
CA VAL A 154 1.38 -2.25 5.54
C VAL A 154 0.35 -1.13 5.53
N THR A 155 0.80 0.08 5.82
CA THR A 155 0.04 1.30 5.59
C THR A 155 0.55 1.98 4.33
N THR A 156 -0.34 2.22 3.37
CA THR A 156 -0.04 2.97 2.15
C THR A 156 -0.90 4.22 2.06
N THR A 157 -0.31 5.31 1.60
CA THR A 157 -1.03 6.56 1.34
C THR A 157 -0.85 6.98 -0.09
N TYR A 158 -1.87 7.63 -0.62
CA TYR A 158 -1.95 8.04 -2.03
C TYR A 158 -2.59 9.40 -2.16
N GLU A 159 -2.24 10.08 -3.24
CA GLU A 159 -2.94 11.26 -3.77
C GLU A 159 -3.70 10.89 -5.04
N ARG A 160 -4.90 11.43 -5.20
CA ARG A 160 -5.69 11.24 -6.42
C ARG A 160 -5.05 11.96 -7.59
N VAL A 161 -4.95 11.29 -8.72
CA VAL A 161 -4.52 11.88 -10.01
C VAL A 161 -5.72 12.09 -10.92
N GLU A 162 -6.65 11.14 -10.93
CA GLU A 162 -7.92 11.16 -11.68
C GLU A 162 -9.05 10.54 -10.88
#